data_80c1d65834bc78086eebcd4ce1c8d1ab
#
_entry.id   80c1d65834bc78086eebcd4ce1c8d1ab
#
_cell.length_a   1.000
_cell.length_b   1.000
_cell.length_c   1.000
_cell.angle_alpha   90.00
_cell.angle_beta   90.00
_cell.angle_gamma   90.00
#
_symmetry.space_group_name_H-M   'P 1'
#
loop_
_entity.id
_entity.type
_entity.pdbx_description
1 polymer ?
#
loop_
_entity_poly.entity_id
_entity_poly.type
_entity_poly.pdbx_seq_one_letter_code
_entity_poly.pdbx_strand_id
1 'polypeptide(L)'
;KDGTFGVLEFWRKCGGKLVYAGSSTKFGDGGLGRDQSPYAWTKATNTELVRNYSVWYRLPHAITYFYNVYGPGERSGAYGTVIEIFKQKYLAGEPLTVNAPGTQRRNFTHVDDIIGGLVLVGEDGTGDDFGIGDERAYSILEVAQMFGDEIIMKPSPLGNRMSSDIDTSKARALGWSPKKKLADYISEVVKK
;
A
#
# COMPACT_ATOMS: atom_id res chain seq x y z
N LYS A 1 8.81 -17.57 -0.92
CA LYS A 1 10.29 -17.44 -1.05
C LYS A 1 10.80 -17.92 -2.41
N ASP A 2 10.34 -19.04 -2.92
CA ASP A 2 10.86 -19.64 -4.16
C ASP A 2 10.69 -18.71 -5.37
N GLY A 3 9.53 -18.05 -5.52
CA GLY A 3 9.32 -17.09 -6.61
C GLY A 3 10.25 -15.87 -6.54
N THR A 4 10.47 -15.31 -5.35
CA THR A 4 11.41 -14.18 -5.19
C THR A 4 12.83 -14.62 -5.52
N PHE A 5 13.25 -15.79 -5.07
CA PHE A 5 14.58 -16.31 -5.36
C PHE A 5 14.81 -16.51 -6.86
N GLY A 6 13.82 -17.06 -7.57
CA GLY A 6 13.86 -17.20 -9.02
C GLY A 6 14.03 -15.86 -9.75
N VAL A 7 13.31 -14.81 -9.33
CA VAL A 7 13.47 -13.46 -9.88
C VAL A 7 14.85 -12.89 -9.61
N LEU A 8 15.39 -13.07 -8.40
CA LEU A 8 16.72 -12.57 -8.04
C LEU A 8 17.84 -13.28 -8.83
N GLU A 9 17.74 -14.59 -9.03
CA GLU A 9 18.67 -15.34 -9.86
C GLU A 9 18.58 -14.95 -11.33
N PHE A 10 17.38 -14.68 -11.84
CA PHE A 10 17.20 -14.11 -13.17
C PHE A 10 17.86 -12.73 -13.27
N TRP A 11 17.60 -11.83 -12.30
CA TRP A 11 18.21 -10.52 -12.22
C TRP A 11 19.75 -10.59 -12.18
N ARG A 12 20.30 -11.52 -11.37
CA ARG A 12 21.75 -11.75 -11.30
C ARG A 12 22.35 -12.14 -12.66
N LYS A 13 21.63 -12.93 -13.45
CA LYS A 13 22.11 -13.41 -14.78
C LYS A 13 21.95 -12.38 -15.88
N CYS A 14 20.83 -11.67 -15.88
CA CYS A 14 20.47 -10.77 -16.98
C CYS A 14 20.89 -9.32 -16.73
N GLY A 15 21.19 -8.95 -15.49
CA GLY A 15 21.45 -7.55 -15.14
C GLY A 15 20.18 -6.68 -15.19
N GLY A 16 20.41 -5.38 -15.44
CA GLY A 16 19.33 -4.39 -15.43
C GLY A 16 18.97 -3.93 -14.01
N LYS A 17 18.04 -2.98 -13.90
CA LYS A 17 17.59 -2.43 -12.63
C LYS A 17 16.35 -3.18 -12.12
N LEU A 18 16.39 -3.64 -10.87
CA LEU A 18 15.23 -4.23 -10.21
C LEU A 18 14.47 -3.16 -9.42
N VAL A 19 13.18 -2.99 -9.72
CA VAL A 19 12.24 -2.25 -8.86
C VAL A 19 11.44 -3.26 -8.05
N TYR A 20 11.59 -3.21 -6.72
CA TYR A 20 10.96 -4.18 -5.82
C TYR A 20 9.89 -3.50 -4.95
N ALA A 21 8.70 -4.08 -4.94
CA ALA A 21 7.63 -3.66 -4.04
C ALA A 21 7.86 -4.24 -2.63
N GLY A 22 8.34 -3.45 -1.71
CA GLY A 22 8.41 -3.74 -0.28
C GLY A 22 7.02 -3.78 0.37
N SER A 23 6.98 -3.66 1.69
CA SER A 23 5.72 -3.57 2.44
C SER A 23 5.79 -2.44 3.45
N SER A 24 4.74 -1.63 3.52
CA SER A 24 4.60 -0.57 4.51
C SER A 24 4.58 -1.08 5.96
N THR A 25 4.42 -2.39 6.19
CA THR A 25 4.57 -3.01 7.50
C THR A 25 5.96 -2.81 8.12
N LYS A 26 6.98 -2.53 7.29
CA LYS A 26 8.32 -2.14 7.75
C LYS A 26 8.29 -0.90 8.65
N PHE A 27 7.40 0.05 8.38
CA PHE A 27 7.35 1.36 9.05
C PHE A 27 6.32 1.43 10.18
N GLY A 28 5.56 0.34 10.43
CA GLY A 28 4.51 0.33 11.44
C GLY A 28 5.01 -0.01 12.84
N ASP A 29 4.29 0.52 13.86
CA ASP A 29 4.41 0.14 15.26
C ASP A 29 5.85 0.19 15.82
N GLY A 30 6.60 1.26 15.52
CA GLY A 30 7.96 1.45 16.03
C GLY A 30 8.99 0.44 15.49
N GLY A 31 8.74 -0.14 14.31
CA GLY A 31 9.63 -1.12 13.69
C GLY A 31 9.34 -2.59 14.05
N LEU A 32 8.36 -2.84 14.91
CA LEU A 32 7.91 -4.20 15.26
C LEU A 32 7.07 -4.87 14.14
N GLY A 33 6.77 -4.14 13.05
CA GLY A 33 5.93 -4.60 11.96
C GLY A 33 6.40 -5.87 11.26
N ARG A 34 7.71 -6.17 11.30
CA ARG A 34 8.30 -7.38 10.73
C ARG A 34 7.69 -8.67 11.31
N ASP A 35 7.53 -8.74 12.61
CA ASP A 35 7.20 -9.98 13.33
C ASP A 35 5.69 -10.12 13.59
N GLN A 36 4.87 -9.19 13.11
CA GLN A 36 3.42 -9.19 13.35
C GLN A 36 2.66 -10.27 12.59
N SER A 37 3.20 -10.77 11.48
CA SER A 37 2.54 -11.82 10.67
C SER A 37 3.53 -12.54 9.75
N PRO A 38 3.18 -13.76 9.29
CA PRO A 38 3.97 -14.47 8.26
C PRO A 38 4.16 -13.64 6.98
N TYR A 39 3.17 -12.84 6.60
CA TYR A 39 3.26 -11.92 5.47
C TYR A 39 4.32 -10.84 5.71
N ALA A 40 4.23 -10.12 6.84
CA ALA A 40 5.15 -9.05 7.19
C ALA A 40 6.60 -9.56 7.24
N TRP A 41 6.81 -10.70 7.91
CA TRP A 41 8.12 -11.35 8.00
C TRP A 41 8.66 -11.72 6.61
N THR A 42 7.84 -12.32 5.76
CA THR A 42 8.24 -12.70 4.40
C THR A 42 8.63 -11.48 3.57
N LYS A 43 7.85 -10.40 3.63
CA LYS A 43 8.15 -9.16 2.89
C LYS A 43 9.43 -8.51 3.38
N ALA A 44 9.66 -8.43 4.69
CA ALA A 44 10.88 -7.89 5.27
C ALA A 44 12.13 -8.70 4.85
N THR A 45 12.07 -10.03 4.98
CA THR A 45 13.16 -10.92 4.57
C THR A 45 13.47 -10.82 3.08
N ASN A 46 12.45 -10.73 2.22
CA ASN A 46 12.65 -10.55 0.79
C ASN A 46 13.28 -9.19 0.46
N THR A 47 12.90 -8.13 1.19
CA THR A 47 13.53 -6.81 1.05
C THR A 47 15.01 -6.85 1.41
N GLU A 48 15.37 -7.51 2.50
CA GLU A 48 16.76 -7.73 2.91
C GLU A 48 17.53 -8.53 1.83
N LEU A 49 16.90 -9.54 1.27
CA LEU A 49 17.51 -10.36 0.22
C LEU A 49 17.78 -9.56 -1.06
N VAL A 50 16.86 -8.69 -1.48
CA VAL A 50 17.07 -7.78 -2.62
C VAL A 50 18.30 -6.88 -2.38
N ARG A 51 18.42 -6.28 -1.20
CA ARG A 51 19.58 -5.45 -0.85
C ARG A 51 20.89 -6.24 -0.88
N ASN A 52 20.89 -7.45 -0.32
CA ASN A 52 22.05 -8.31 -0.28
C ASN A 52 22.49 -8.72 -1.70
N TYR A 53 21.56 -9.09 -2.57
CA TYR A 53 21.87 -9.39 -3.97
C TYR A 53 22.47 -8.18 -4.69
N SER A 54 21.90 -7.00 -4.47
CA SER A 54 22.46 -5.76 -5.02
C SER A 54 23.91 -5.54 -4.60
N VAL A 55 24.22 -5.74 -3.33
CA VAL A 55 25.58 -5.57 -2.79
C VAL A 55 26.51 -6.67 -3.30
N TRP A 56 26.12 -7.94 -3.20
CA TRP A 56 26.96 -9.07 -3.58
C TRP A 56 27.31 -9.09 -5.06
N TYR A 57 26.34 -8.69 -5.90
CA TYR A 57 26.49 -8.77 -7.36
C TYR A 57 26.58 -7.41 -8.05
N ARG A 58 26.65 -6.31 -7.27
CA ARG A 58 26.74 -4.92 -7.78
C ARG A 58 25.63 -4.57 -8.76
N LEU A 59 24.38 -4.93 -8.43
CA LEU A 59 23.21 -4.76 -9.28
C LEU A 59 22.41 -3.52 -8.88
N PRO A 60 21.97 -2.68 -9.83
CA PRO A 60 21.18 -1.50 -9.53
C PRO A 60 19.76 -1.91 -9.12
N HIS A 61 19.24 -1.29 -8.04
CA HIS A 61 17.90 -1.56 -7.54
C HIS A 61 17.20 -0.30 -7.02
N ALA A 62 15.87 -0.36 -6.92
CA ALA A 62 15.07 0.56 -6.14
C ALA A 62 13.99 -0.22 -5.38
N ILE A 63 13.75 0.14 -4.10
CA ILE A 63 12.73 -0.49 -3.28
C ILE A 63 11.66 0.54 -2.95
N THR A 64 10.43 0.21 -3.33
CA THR A 64 9.24 1.06 -3.16
C THR A 64 8.31 0.49 -2.09
N TYR A 65 7.54 1.36 -1.45
CA TYR A 65 6.57 0.99 -0.42
C TYR A 65 5.23 1.66 -0.70
N PHE A 66 4.18 0.86 -0.92
CA PHE A 66 2.85 1.37 -1.21
C PHE A 66 1.97 1.38 0.02
N TYR A 67 1.03 2.32 0.04
CA TYR A 67 0.07 2.49 1.12
C TYR A 67 -1.34 2.43 0.56
N ASN A 68 -2.10 1.40 0.98
CA ASN A 68 -3.52 1.20 0.72
C ASN A 68 -3.98 1.69 -0.66
N VAL A 69 -3.55 1.00 -1.69
CA VAL A 69 -3.87 1.36 -3.09
C VAL A 69 -5.35 1.13 -3.34
N TYR A 70 -6.00 2.08 -4.01
CA TYR A 70 -7.39 1.97 -4.46
C TYR A 70 -7.51 2.38 -5.93
N GLY A 71 -8.60 2.00 -6.57
CA GLY A 71 -8.90 2.43 -7.94
C GLY A 71 -9.48 1.33 -8.81
N PRO A 72 -9.61 1.58 -10.13
CA PRO A 72 -10.11 0.60 -11.08
C PRO A 72 -9.29 -0.69 -11.10
N GLY A 73 -9.96 -1.83 -11.23
CA GLY A 73 -9.32 -3.15 -11.28
C GLY A 73 -9.03 -3.78 -9.92
N GLU A 74 -9.38 -3.13 -8.82
CA GLU A 74 -9.28 -3.72 -7.50
C GLU A 74 -10.21 -4.93 -7.37
N ARG A 75 -9.72 -6.00 -6.72
CA ARG A 75 -10.50 -7.21 -6.50
C ARG A 75 -11.34 -7.07 -5.22
N SER A 76 -12.62 -7.45 -5.34
CA SER A 76 -13.52 -7.59 -4.19
C SER A 76 -13.31 -8.94 -3.45
N GLY A 77 -13.99 -9.11 -2.31
CA GLY A 77 -14.02 -10.34 -1.54
C GLY A 77 -12.99 -10.39 -0.42
N ALA A 78 -12.56 -11.58 -0.03
CA ALA A 78 -11.72 -11.83 1.15
C ALA A 78 -10.37 -11.11 1.14
N TYR A 79 -9.89 -10.73 -0.03
CA TYR A 79 -8.62 -10.01 -0.23
C TYR A 79 -8.81 -8.57 -0.71
N GLY A 80 -10.05 -8.08 -0.78
CA GLY A 80 -10.35 -6.70 -1.14
C GLY A 80 -9.88 -5.71 -0.09
N THR A 81 -9.50 -4.50 -0.55
CA THR A 81 -9.24 -3.41 0.40
C THR A 81 -10.55 -2.81 0.90
N VAL A 82 -10.47 -2.00 1.95
CA VAL A 82 -11.65 -1.40 2.57
C VAL A 82 -12.45 -0.53 1.58
N ILE A 83 -11.78 0.14 0.64
CA ILE A 83 -12.45 0.99 -0.37
C ILE A 83 -13.33 0.15 -1.29
N GLU A 84 -12.82 -0.94 -1.82
CA GLU A 84 -13.59 -1.81 -2.71
C GLU A 84 -14.69 -2.57 -1.96
N ILE A 85 -14.43 -3.01 -0.71
CA ILE A 85 -15.46 -3.63 0.14
C ILE A 85 -16.61 -2.66 0.37
N PHE A 86 -16.34 -1.40 0.72
CA PHE A 86 -17.38 -0.39 0.94
C PHE A 86 -18.13 -0.07 -0.33
N LYS A 87 -17.44 0.08 -1.45
CA LYS A 87 -18.03 0.30 -2.77
C LYS A 87 -19.00 -0.82 -3.15
N GLN A 88 -18.58 -2.09 -3.03
CA GLN A 88 -19.45 -3.22 -3.37
C GLN A 88 -20.70 -3.28 -2.49
N LYS A 89 -20.56 -3.05 -1.18
CA LYS A 89 -21.70 -2.99 -0.26
C LYS A 89 -22.64 -1.84 -0.59
N TYR A 90 -22.09 -0.65 -0.83
CA TYR A 90 -22.89 0.52 -1.21
C TYR A 90 -23.70 0.24 -2.49
N LEU A 91 -23.07 -0.31 -3.54
CA LEU A 91 -23.75 -0.64 -4.79
C LEU A 91 -24.78 -1.76 -4.65
N ALA A 92 -24.63 -2.64 -3.67
CA ALA A 92 -25.59 -3.69 -3.33
C ALA A 92 -26.73 -3.21 -2.42
N GLY A 93 -26.70 -1.96 -1.94
CA GLY A 93 -27.67 -1.45 -0.95
C GLY A 93 -27.50 -2.11 0.43
N GLU A 94 -26.30 -2.62 0.74
CA GLU A 94 -26.00 -3.25 2.01
C GLU A 94 -25.35 -2.26 2.99
N PRO A 95 -25.63 -2.36 4.30
CA PRO A 95 -24.95 -1.55 5.31
C PRO A 95 -23.45 -1.74 5.30
N LEU A 96 -22.69 -0.66 5.45
CA LEU A 96 -21.24 -0.69 5.58
C LEU A 96 -20.84 -1.23 6.95
N THR A 97 -19.81 -2.05 6.99
CA THR A 97 -19.32 -2.62 8.26
C THR A 97 -17.95 -2.08 8.63
N VAL A 98 -17.86 -1.43 9.79
CA VAL A 98 -16.63 -0.82 10.31
C VAL A 98 -16.20 -1.52 11.59
N ASN A 99 -14.95 -1.96 11.66
CA ASN A 99 -14.41 -2.53 12.90
C ASN A 99 -14.16 -1.42 13.93
N ALA A 100 -14.68 -1.61 15.15
CA ALA A 100 -14.49 -0.66 16.24
C ALA A 100 -12.98 -0.42 16.54
N PRO A 101 -12.61 0.79 16.95
CA PRO A 101 -13.46 1.97 17.17
C PRO A 101 -13.79 2.76 15.88
N GLY A 102 -13.29 2.38 14.71
CA GLY A 102 -13.45 3.10 13.45
C GLY A 102 -12.50 4.29 13.28
N THR A 103 -11.78 4.65 14.34
CA THR A 103 -10.83 5.79 14.35
C THR A 103 -9.45 5.44 13.83
N GLN A 104 -9.17 4.16 13.54
CA GLN A 104 -7.91 3.73 12.92
C GLN A 104 -7.71 4.45 11.58
N ARG A 105 -6.57 5.12 11.44
CA ARG A 105 -6.27 5.96 10.28
C ARG A 105 -5.46 5.21 9.24
N ARG A 106 -5.75 5.51 7.98
CA ARG A 106 -5.03 4.97 6.81
C ARG A 106 -4.86 6.04 5.75
N ASN A 107 -3.74 5.97 5.06
CA ASN A 107 -3.50 6.74 3.85
C ASN A 107 -3.94 5.90 2.65
N PHE A 108 -4.66 6.50 1.73
CA PHE A 108 -5.17 5.83 0.54
C PHE A 108 -4.62 6.51 -0.70
N THR A 109 -4.06 5.74 -1.63
CA THR A 109 -3.41 6.28 -2.82
C THR A 109 -4.02 5.66 -4.07
N HIS A 110 -4.37 6.47 -5.04
CA HIS A 110 -4.95 5.98 -6.28
C HIS A 110 -3.92 5.19 -7.09
N VAL A 111 -4.36 4.13 -7.76
CA VAL A 111 -3.49 3.24 -8.54
C VAL A 111 -2.68 3.98 -9.61
N ASP A 112 -3.26 4.98 -10.28
CA ASP A 112 -2.55 5.78 -11.29
C ASP A 112 -1.37 6.56 -10.68
N ASP A 113 -1.54 7.09 -9.47
CA ASP A 113 -0.47 7.80 -8.75
C ASP A 113 0.64 6.83 -8.32
N ILE A 114 0.26 5.61 -7.90
CA ILE A 114 1.23 4.54 -7.61
C ILE A 114 2.02 4.17 -8.85
N ILE A 115 1.36 3.96 -9.99
CA ILE A 115 2.02 3.63 -11.26
C ILE A 115 2.96 4.75 -11.68
N GLY A 116 2.53 6.00 -11.62
CA GLY A 116 3.39 7.15 -11.90
C GLY A 116 4.63 7.20 -11.02
N GLY A 117 4.47 6.92 -9.73
CA GLY A 117 5.59 6.83 -8.78
C GLY A 117 6.53 5.66 -9.08
N LEU A 118 5.98 4.50 -9.44
CA LEU A 118 6.79 3.32 -9.82
C LEU A 118 7.65 3.57 -11.05
N VAL A 119 7.07 4.18 -12.08
CA VAL A 119 7.80 4.52 -13.31
C VAL A 119 8.94 5.49 -12.97
N LEU A 120 8.64 6.57 -12.26
CA LEU A 120 9.63 7.57 -11.88
C LEU A 120 10.78 6.99 -11.04
N VAL A 121 10.45 6.19 -10.03
CA VAL A 121 11.47 5.49 -9.22
C VAL A 121 12.21 4.44 -10.05
N GLY A 122 11.53 3.81 -11.01
CA GLY A 122 12.15 2.88 -11.95
C GLY A 122 13.24 3.55 -12.80
N GLU A 123 12.97 4.74 -13.28
CA GLU A 123 13.89 5.53 -14.11
C GLU A 123 15.00 6.16 -13.25
N ASP A 124 14.66 6.95 -12.25
CA ASP A 124 15.57 7.87 -11.56
C ASP A 124 15.96 7.43 -10.13
N GLY A 125 15.16 6.58 -9.47
CA GLY A 125 15.42 6.17 -8.09
C GLY A 125 16.51 5.12 -7.96
N THR A 126 17.30 5.18 -6.89
CA THR A 126 18.30 4.16 -6.57
C THR A 126 18.32 3.88 -5.07
N GLY A 127 18.35 2.62 -4.69
CA GLY A 127 18.41 2.18 -3.29
C GLY A 127 17.03 1.94 -2.68
N ASP A 128 16.88 2.23 -1.39
CA ASP A 128 15.70 1.90 -0.61
C ASP A 128 14.92 3.15 -0.15
N ASP A 129 13.77 2.89 0.51
CA ASP A 129 12.90 3.87 1.19
C ASP A 129 12.12 4.82 0.26
N PHE A 130 11.75 4.37 -0.94
CA PHE A 130 10.82 5.12 -1.78
C PHE A 130 9.38 4.85 -1.37
N GLY A 131 8.86 5.60 -0.39
CA GLY A 131 7.44 5.60 -0.05
C GLY A 131 6.61 6.29 -1.13
N ILE A 132 5.60 5.60 -1.67
CA ILE A 132 4.67 6.13 -2.66
C ILE A 132 3.28 6.09 -2.03
N GLY A 133 2.77 7.25 -1.60
CA GLY A 133 1.50 7.33 -0.90
C GLY A 133 1.04 8.76 -0.62
N ASP A 134 -0.28 8.97 -0.63
CA ASP A 134 -0.87 10.25 -0.22
C ASP A 134 -0.67 10.41 1.30
N GLU A 135 -0.18 11.58 1.72
CA GLU A 135 0.05 11.88 3.13
C GLU A 135 -1.25 12.14 3.92
N ARG A 136 -2.35 12.40 3.21
CA ARG A 136 -3.64 12.59 3.85
C ARG A 136 -4.16 11.26 4.41
N ALA A 137 -4.26 11.17 5.72
CA ALA A 137 -4.84 10.02 6.40
C ALA A 137 -6.32 10.24 6.70
N TYR A 138 -7.13 9.20 6.48
CA TYR A 138 -8.54 9.15 6.83
C TYR A 138 -8.78 8.06 7.88
N SER A 139 -9.69 8.28 8.82
CA SER A 139 -10.21 7.18 9.63
C SER A 139 -11.10 6.27 8.78
N ILE A 140 -11.21 5.01 9.16
CA ILE A 140 -12.08 4.07 8.43
C ILE A 140 -13.54 4.51 8.51
N LEU A 141 -13.94 5.13 9.64
CA LEU A 141 -15.29 5.69 9.80
C LEU A 141 -15.53 6.88 8.86
N GLU A 142 -14.57 7.84 8.74
CA GLU A 142 -14.67 8.93 7.76
C GLU A 142 -14.85 8.40 6.33
N VAL A 143 -14.09 7.36 5.96
CA VAL A 143 -14.22 6.73 4.63
C VAL A 143 -15.59 6.09 4.45
N ALA A 144 -16.12 5.39 5.44
CA ALA A 144 -17.46 4.80 5.36
C ALA A 144 -18.54 5.88 5.17
N GLN A 145 -18.43 6.98 5.91
CA GLN A 145 -19.37 8.13 5.83
C GLN A 145 -19.33 8.82 4.45
N MET A 146 -18.24 8.74 3.70
CA MET A 146 -18.20 9.25 2.31
C MET A 146 -19.08 8.42 1.35
N PHE A 147 -19.37 7.17 1.66
CA PHE A 147 -20.27 6.33 0.87
C PHE A 147 -21.73 6.47 1.33
N GLY A 148 -21.98 6.64 2.65
CA GLY A 148 -23.33 6.78 3.21
C GLY A 148 -23.36 6.59 4.72
N ASP A 149 -24.56 6.72 5.30
CA ASP A 149 -24.77 6.76 6.74
C ASP A 149 -25.17 5.41 7.35
N GLU A 150 -25.52 4.41 6.54
CA GLU A 150 -25.87 3.07 7.03
C GLU A 150 -24.62 2.27 7.41
N ILE A 151 -24.13 2.50 8.64
CA ILE A 151 -22.88 1.92 9.14
C ILE A 151 -23.16 1.02 10.35
N ILE A 152 -22.66 -0.23 10.29
CA ILE A 152 -22.71 -1.19 11.38
C ILE A 152 -21.31 -1.35 11.96
N MET A 153 -21.19 -1.05 13.27
CA MET A 153 -19.93 -1.26 14.00
C MET A 153 -19.78 -2.74 14.39
N LYS A 154 -18.60 -3.31 14.08
CA LYS A 154 -18.23 -4.67 14.48
C LYS A 154 -17.15 -4.64 15.57
N PRO A 155 -17.02 -5.70 16.39
CA PRO A 155 -15.91 -5.81 17.34
C PRO A 155 -14.55 -5.67 16.64
N SER A 156 -13.58 -5.05 17.34
CA SER A 156 -12.22 -4.91 16.83
C SER A 156 -11.52 -6.28 16.74
N PRO A 157 -10.93 -6.65 15.61
CA PRO A 157 -10.09 -7.84 15.58
C PRO A 157 -8.78 -7.60 16.37
N LEU A 158 -8.20 -8.68 16.88
CA LEU A 158 -6.88 -8.63 17.52
C LEU A 158 -5.82 -8.13 16.53
N GLY A 159 -4.94 -7.26 16.99
CA GLY A 159 -3.83 -6.73 16.16
C GLY A 159 -4.27 -5.65 15.15
N ASN A 160 -5.40 -4.99 15.36
CA ASN A 160 -5.83 -3.90 14.50
C ASN A 160 -4.86 -2.69 14.64
N ARG A 161 -4.08 -2.45 13.60
CA ARG A 161 -3.13 -1.33 13.54
C ARG A 161 -3.87 0.01 13.54
N MET A 162 -3.47 0.95 14.42
CA MET A 162 -4.17 2.23 14.59
C MET A 162 -3.71 3.32 13.62
N SER A 163 -2.42 3.35 13.26
CA SER A 163 -1.86 4.35 12.34
C SER A 163 -0.93 3.71 11.30
N SER A 164 -0.63 4.46 10.26
CA SER A 164 0.43 4.14 9.32
C SER A 164 1.27 5.40 9.07
N ASP A 165 2.57 5.30 9.29
CA ASP A 165 3.49 6.37 8.97
C ASP A 165 3.93 6.23 7.52
N ILE A 166 3.92 7.35 6.81
CA ILE A 166 4.38 7.46 5.42
C ILE A 166 5.58 8.39 5.37
N ASP A 167 6.67 7.94 4.81
CA ASP A 167 7.76 8.80 4.36
C ASP A 167 7.81 8.80 2.83
N THR A 168 7.39 9.90 2.23
CA THR A 168 7.38 10.10 0.77
C THR A 168 8.53 10.99 0.29
N SER A 169 9.41 11.43 1.18
CA SER A 169 10.45 12.43 0.90
C SER A 169 11.33 12.08 -0.30
N LYS A 170 11.76 10.82 -0.43
CA LYS A 170 12.58 10.38 -1.56
C LYS A 170 11.83 10.38 -2.90
N ALA A 171 10.57 9.94 -2.91
CA ALA A 171 9.76 9.98 -4.13
C ALA A 171 9.44 11.43 -4.53
N ARG A 172 9.13 12.29 -3.55
CA ARG A 172 8.92 13.74 -3.79
C ARG A 172 10.18 14.44 -4.31
N ALA A 173 11.36 14.07 -3.82
CA ALA A 173 12.62 14.62 -4.32
C ALA A 173 12.87 14.29 -5.80
N LEU A 174 12.29 13.19 -6.31
CA LEU A 174 12.27 12.86 -7.74
C LEU A 174 11.18 13.60 -8.52
N GLY A 175 10.32 14.40 -7.87
CA GLY A 175 9.22 15.13 -8.49
C GLY A 175 7.86 14.42 -8.43
N TRP A 176 7.74 13.28 -7.72
CA TRP A 176 6.46 12.61 -7.55
C TRP A 176 5.53 13.37 -6.60
N SER A 177 4.25 13.40 -6.94
CA SER A 177 3.18 13.85 -6.03
C SER A 177 1.86 13.17 -6.41
N PRO A 178 0.98 12.86 -5.42
CA PRO A 178 -0.34 12.31 -5.70
C PRO A 178 -1.21 13.39 -6.36
N LYS A 179 -1.98 12.99 -7.37
CA LYS A 179 -2.88 13.87 -8.14
C LYS A 179 -4.36 13.54 -7.93
N LYS A 180 -4.66 12.29 -7.57
CA LYS A 180 -6.03 11.78 -7.41
C LYS A 180 -6.45 11.82 -5.93
N LYS A 181 -7.65 12.33 -5.66
CA LYS A 181 -8.18 12.41 -4.29
C LYS A 181 -9.20 11.30 -4.05
N LEU A 182 -9.13 10.67 -2.88
CA LEU A 182 -10.06 9.62 -2.47
C LEU A 182 -11.52 10.11 -2.50
N ALA A 183 -11.78 11.30 -2.01
CA ALA A 183 -13.13 11.87 -1.99
C ALA A 183 -13.74 12.02 -3.39
N ASP A 184 -12.94 12.41 -4.37
CA ASP A 184 -13.40 12.55 -5.76
C ASP A 184 -13.77 11.19 -6.34
N TYR A 185 -12.92 10.17 -6.13
CA TYR A 185 -13.19 8.79 -6.57
C TYR A 185 -14.47 8.22 -5.94
N ILE A 186 -14.65 8.38 -4.62
CA ILE A 186 -15.87 7.91 -3.94
C ILE A 186 -17.10 8.68 -4.45
N SER A 187 -17.00 9.99 -4.64
CA SER A 187 -18.10 10.83 -5.16
C SER A 187 -18.56 10.38 -6.56
N GLU A 188 -17.66 9.89 -7.40
CA GLU A 188 -18.03 9.32 -8.72
C GLU A 188 -18.79 8.00 -8.60
N VAL A 189 -18.52 7.21 -7.55
CA VAL A 189 -19.24 5.96 -7.27
C VAL A 189 -20.64 6.24 -6.72
N VAL A 190 -20.76 7.20 -5.80
CA VAL A 190 -22.01 7.54 -5.11
C VAL A 190 -23.01 8.26 -6.02
N LYS A 191 -22.54 8.96 -7.04
CA LYS A 191 -23.41 9.66 -8.01
C LYS A 191 -24.01 8.77 -9.09
N LYS A 192 -23.58 7.54 -9.22
CA LYS A 192 -24.11 6.54 -10.18
C LYS A 192 -25.25 5.74 -9.61
#